data_ba731de26e295a7e197e98b661481bcd
#
_entry.id   ba731de26e295a7e197e98b661481bcd
#
_cell.length_a   1.000
_cell.length_b   1.000
_cell.length_c   1.000
_cell.angle_alpha   90.00
_cell.angle_beta   90.00
_cell.angle_gamma   90.00
#
_symmetry.space_group_name_H-M   'P 1'
#
loop_
_entity.id
_entity.type
_entity.pdbx_description
1 polymer ?
#
loop_
_entity_poly.entity_id
_entity_poly.type
_entity_poly.pdbx_seq_one_letter_code
_entity_poly.pdbx_strand_id
1 'polypeptide(L)'
;RDDWEDAIAWLEEVIEERAELIPGQLAEARHFPRGVPTRELAEAPLFNPVQAPRFREREKGGTFSAGEGLIYFRTDGLDPMDGGEVRAGSHKAVSDRVVSRELVPVGSAVRIHIPGDGSLGTKWVEPGFDDRAWRKGKGGIGYDRREDYLELIGVDVKEDLLGKGTSVLARYAFNLAEVPEADRLTLRLKVEDGFAAYLNGVEVARENLRGAPVWNGRALSRPDGEALRWLPVDLTEDMKLLREGKNVLAIWLINEWEGSSDLLLVPELSLSNEIPGTLIGTGAGVRLMARLFRDDQWSPLLEPADRSSGQAKPAARGQVMISEIMYHPAGPDGAAREAGL
;
A
#
# COMPACT_ATOMS: atom_id res chain seq x y z
N ARG A 1 -0.23 -18.99 17.26
CA ARG A 1 0.63 -19.22 16.07
C ARG A 1 0.35 -20.60 15.51
N ASP A 2 0.31 -21.61 16.36
CA ASP A 2 0.02 -23.00 15.98
C ASP A 2 -1.38 -23.17 15.37
N ASP A 3 -2.40 -22.50 15.92
CA ASP A 3 -3.78 -22.52 15.38
C ASP A 3 -3.90 -21.96 13.95
N TRP A 4 -3.01 -21.07 13.55
CA TRP A 4 -3.06 -20.46 12.22
C TRP A 4 -2.34 -21.32 11.17
N GLU A 5 -1.24 -21.95 11.55
CA GLU A 5 -0.52 -22.91 10.71
C GLU A 5 -1.36 -24.17 10.47
N ASP A 6 -2.07 -24.65 11.48
CA ASP A 6 -3.02 -25.75 11.37
C ASP A 6 -4.23 -25.39 10.48
N ALA A 7 -4.72 -24.14 10.55
CA ALA A 7 -5.80 -23.67 9.70
C ALA A 7 -5.38 -23.54 8.21
N ILE A 8 -4.13 -23.17 7.93
CA ILE A 8 -3.60 -23.14 6.55
C ILE A 8 -3.43 -24.56 6.03
N ALA A 9 -2.84 -25.48 6.79
CA ALA A 9 -2.66 -26.86 6.39
C ALA A 9 -4.00 -27.54 6.07
N TRP A 10 -5.02 -27.28 6.89
CA TRP A 10 -6.38 -27.75 6.66
C TRP A 10 -6.99 -27.12 5.38
N LEU A 11 -6.76 -25.83 5.14
CA LEU A 11 -7.22 -25.15 3.93
C LEU A 11 -6.57 -25.73 2.66
N GLU A 12 -5.27 -26.00 2.71
CA GLU A 12 -4.54 -26.62 1.60
C GLU A 12 -5.08 -28.02 1.29
N GLU A 13 -5.31 -28.85 2.30
CA GLU A 13 -5.91 -30.18 2.15
C GLU A 13 -7.33 -30.08 1.55
N VAL A 14 -8.17 -29.18 2.06
CA VAL A 14 -9.55 -28.97 1.54
C VAL A 14 -9.54 -28.44 0.11
N ILE A 15 -8.58 -27.61 -0.29
CA ILE A 15 -8.46 -27.10 -1.65
C ILE A 15 -8.03 -28.24 -2.59
N GLU A 16 -7.05 -29.05 -2.21
CA GLU A 16 -6.60 -30.21 -3.00
C GLU A 16 -7.72 -31.24 -3.20
N GLU A 17 -8.42 -31.63 -2.14
CA GLU A 17 -9.56 -32.56 -2.26
C GLU A 17 -10.70 -31.99 -3.09
N ARG A 18 -11.02 -30.71 -2.97
CA ARG A 18 -12.09 -30.08 -3.75
C ARG A 18 -11.71 -29.81 -5.18
N ALA A 19 -10.44 -29.60 -5.49
CA ALA A 19 -9.96 -29.47 -6.88
C ALA A 19 -10.25 -30.73 -7.70
N GLU A 20 -10.27 -31.91 -7.07
CA GLU A 20 -10.65 -33.17 -7.74
C GLU A 20 -12.17 -33.41 -7.77
N LEU A 21 -12.91 -33.01 -6.72
CA LEU A 21 -14.34 -33.28 -6.58
C LEU A 21 -15.21 -32.27 -7.35
N ILE A 22 -14.87 -31.01 -7.37
CA ILE A 22 -15.69 -29.96 -8.02
C ILE A 22 -15.86 -30.17 -9.51
N PRO A 23 -14.82 -30.53 -10.31
CA PRO A 23 -14.98 -30.80 -11.72
C PRO A 23 -15.97 -31.97 -12.01
N GLY A 24 -15.93 -33.03 -11.20
CA GLY A 24 -16.89 -34.14 -11.29
C GLY A 24 -18.33 -33.71 -11.01
N GLN A 25 -18.52 -32.95 -9.92
CA GLN A 25 -19.84 -32.44 -9.54
C GLN A 25 -20.38 -31.42 -10.55
N LEU A 26 -19.55 -30.59 -11.15
CA LEU A 26 -19.94 -29.65 -12.19
C LEU A 26 -20.29 -30.38 -13.51
N ALA A 27 -19.56 -31.44 -13.86
CA ALA A 27 -19.83 -32.23 -15.04
C ALA A 27 -21.18 -32.96 -14.94
N GLU A 28 -21.61 -33.34 -13.74
CA GLU A 28 -22.90 -33.97 -13.47
C GLU A 28 -24.05 -32.95 -13.39
N ALA A 29 -23.75 -31.68 -13.15
CA ALA A 29 -24.75 -30.64 -13.04
C ALA A 29 -25.45 -30.39 -14.37
N ARG A 30 -26.79 -30.35 -14.38
CA ARG A 30 -27.62 -30.19 -15.60
C ARG A 30 -27.33 -28.89 -16.38
N HIS A 31 -26.64 -27.94 -15.77
CA HIS A 31 -26.36 -26.63 -16.33
C HIS A 31 -24.92 -26.49 -16.84
N PHE A 32 -24.09 -27.51 -16.70
CA PHE A 32 -22.71 -27.48 -17.18
C PHE A 32 -22.65 -27.95 -18.65
N PRO A 33 -21.81 -27.32 -19.51
CA PRO A 33 -21.68 -27.77 -20.90
C PRO A 33 -21.22 -29.22 -20.97
N ARG A 34 -22.04 -30.09 -21.58
CA ARG A 34 -21.65 -31.48 -21.78
C ARG A 34 -20.52 -31.55 -22.81
N GLY A 35 -19.47 -32.28 -22.48
CA GLY A 35 -18.37 -32.54 -23.40
C GLY A 35 -17.07 -31.76 -23.09
N VAL A 36 -17.04 -30.96 -22.03
CA VAL A 36 -15.78 -30.40 -21.53
C VAL A 36 -15.10 -31.50 -20.70
N PRO A 37 -13.85 -31.93 -21.04
CA PRO A 37 -13.14 -32.90 -20.24
C PRO A 37 -12.90 -32.35 -18.83
N THR A 38 -13.28 -33.13 -17.80
CA THR A 38 -13.08 -32.73 -16.38
C THR A 38 -11.61 -32.51 -16.04
N ARG A 39 -10.70 -33.16 -16.73
CA ARG A 39 -9.28 -33.01 -16.61
C ARG A 39 -8.80 -31.62 -17.04
N GLU A 40 -9.36 -31.05 -18.10
CA GLU A 40 -9.04 -29.68 -18.54
C GLU A 40 -9.51 -28.61 -17.53
N LEU A 41 -10.60 -28.88 -16.81
CA LEU A 41 -11.11 -28.01 -15.77
C LEU A 41 -10.23 -28.05 -14.50
N ALA A 42 -9.66 -29.22 -14.19
CA ALA A 42 -8.77 -29.40 -13.04
C ALA A 42 -7.36 -28.79 -13.26
N GLU A 43 -6.94 -28.73 -14.52
CA GLU A 43 -5.64 -28.13 -14.89
C GLU A 43 -5.74 -26.59 -15.13
N ALA A 44 -6.94 -26.02 -15.14
CA ALA A 44 -7.09 -24.58 -15.23
C ALA A 44 -6.49 -23.92 -13.97
N PRO A 45 -5.60 -22.95 -14.10
CA PRO A 45 -5.00 -22.31 -12.93
C PRO A 45 -6.10 -21.67 -12.09
N LEU A 46 -6.27 -22.13 -10.86
CA LEU A 46 -7.24 -21.60 -9.88
C LEU A 46 -6.96 -20.15 -9.53
N PHE A 47 -5.76 -19.67 -9.82
CA PHE A 47 -5.32 -18.31 -9.55
C PHE A 47 -4.57 -17.75 -10.76
N ASN A 48 -5.06 -16.62 -11.31
CA ASN A 48 -4.32 -15.86 -12.31
C ASN A 48 -3.53 -14.75 -11.60
N PRO A 49 -2.20 -14.83 -11.48
CA PRO A 49 -1.38 -13.84 -10.82
C PRO A 49 -1.34 -12.49 -11.56
N VAL A 50 -1.81 -12.47 -12.82
CA VAL A 50 -1.85 -11.25 -13.63
C VAL A 50 -3.20 -10.57 -13.45
N GLN A 51 -3.23 -9.48 -12.71
CA GLN A 51 -4.45 -8.71 -12.49
C GLN A 51 -4.86 -7.95 -13.75
N ALA A 52 -6.17 -7.81 -13.98
CA ALA A 52 -6.69 -6.98 -15.06
C ALA A 52 -6.23 -5.52 -14.91
N PRO A 53 -5.98 -4.81 -16.02
CA PRO A 53 -5.69 -3.37 -15.96
C PRO A 53 -6.93 -2.65 -15.40
N ARG A 54 -6.72 -1.52 -14.73
CA ARG A 54 -7.80 -0.64 -14.29
C ARG A 54 -7.90 0.53 -15.26
N PHE A 55 -9.12 0.90 -15.64
CA PHE A 55 -9.35 2.08 -16.47
C PHE A 55 -9.72 3.27 -15.58
N ARG A 56 -8.98 4.37 -15.72
CA ARG A 56 -9.22 5.62 -15.00
C ARG A 56 -9.73 6.66 -15.99
N GLU A 57 -10.94 7.13 -15.78
CA GLU A 57 -11.50 8.21 -16.58
C GLU A 57 -10.76 9.52 -16.34
N ARG A 58 -10.63 10.31 -17.40
CA ARG A 58 -10.09 11.65 -17.43
C ARG A 58 -11.01 12.56 -18.24
N GLU A 59 -10.83 13.87 -18.19
CA GLU A 59 -11.72 14.87 -18.81
C GLU A 59 -11.98 14.62 -20.32
N LYS A 60 -11.01 14.10 -21.06
CA LYS A 60 -11.11 13.85 -22.50
C LYS A 60 -10.88 12.38 -22.89
N GLY A 61 -11.31 11.44 -22.06
CA GLY A 61 -11.10 10.01 -22.33
C GLY A 61 -10.73 9.26 -21.06
N GLY A 62 -9.73 8.39 -21.13
CA GLY A 62 -9.21 7.69 -19.96
C GLY A 62 -7.88 7.03 -20.24
N THR A 63 -7.23 6.58 -19.19
CA THR A 63 -5.93 5.92 -19.22
C THR A 63 -6.00 4.61 -18.46
N PHE A 64 -5.07 3.70 -18.73
CA PHE A 64 -4.95 2.46 -17.98
C PHE A 64 -3.95 2.60 -16.84
N SER A 65 -4.26 1.98 -15.70
CA SER A 65 -3.34 1.72 -14.60
C SER A 65 -3.20 0.21 -14.44
N ALA A 66 -1.98 -0.30 -14.50
CA ALA A 66 -1.66 -1.72 -14.35
C ALA A 66 -0.25 -1.88 -13.76
N GLY A 67 0.05 -3.08 -13.25
CA GLY A 67 1.42 -3.47 -12.95
C GLY A 67 2.28 -3.60 -14.22
N GLU A 68 3.46 -4.20 -14.09
CA GLU A 68 4.33 -4.49 -15.23
C GLU A 68 3.63 -5.40 -16.24
N GLY A 69 3.88 -5.15 -17.54
CA GLY A 69 3.31 -5.92 -18.63
C GLY A 69 2.86 -5.06 -19.81
N LEU A 70 2.30 -5.71 -20.83
CA LEU A 70 1.76 -5.06 -22.02
C LEU A 70 0.24 -5.02 -21.95
N ILE A 71 -0.34 -3.83 -22.05
CA ILE A 71 -1.80 -3.68 -22.11
C ILE A 71 -2.22 -3.73 -23.55
N TYR A 72 -3.13 -4.68 -23.89
CA TYR A 72 -3.81 -4.75 -25.15
C TYR A 72 -5.26 -4.33 -24.96
N PHE A 73 -5.79 -3.53 -25.88
CA PHE A 73 -7.16 -3.05 -25.83
C PHE A 73 -7.82 -2.98 -27.20
N ARG A 74 -9.15 -2.96 -27.20
CA ARG A 74 -10.02 -2.70 -28.34
C ARG A 74 -11.15 -1.77 -27.93
N THR A 75 -11.72 -1.09 -28.90
CA THR A 75 -12.82 -0.12 -28.68
C THR A 75 -14.13 -0.55 -29.36
N ASP A 76 -14.15 -1.73 -29.97
CA ASP A 76 -15.29 -2.31 -30.68
C ASP A 76 -16.06 -3.37 -29.86
N GLY A 77 -15.68 -3.58 -28.60
CA GLY A 77 -16.32 -4.55 -27.72
C GLY A 77 -15.85 -5.99 -27.89
N LEU A 78 -14.83 -6.24 -28.71
CA LEU A 78 -14.23 -7.56 -28.80
C LEU A 78 -13.08 -7.71 -27.81
N ASP A 79 -12.90 -8.94 -27.31
CA ASP A 79 -11.76 -9.27 -26.47
C ASP A 79 -10.45 -9.07 -27.26
N PRO A 80 -9.44 -8.37 -26.72
CA PRO A 80 -8.14 -8.21 -27.37
C PRO A 80 -7.34 -9.52 -27.49
N MET A 81 -7.77 -10.60 -26.86
CA MET A 81 -7.20 -11.94 -26.94
C MET A 81 -8.11 -12.88 -27.76
N ASP A 82 -7.51 -13.82 -28.47
CA ASP A 82 -8.20 -14.89 -29.19
C ASP A 82 -7.35 -16.15 -29.18
N GLY A 83 -7.86 -17.23 -28.58
CA GLY A 83 -7.13 -18.50 -28.50
C GLY A 83 -5.76 -18.41 -27.79
N GLY A 84 -5.59 -17.48 -26.84
CA GLY A 84 -4.31 -17.24 -26.16
C GLY A 84 -3.39 -16.24 -26.85
N GLU A 85 -3.68 -15.85 -28.08
CA GLU A 85 -2.88 -14.92 -28.87
C GLU A 85 -3.51 -13.52 -28.93
N VAL A 86 -2.70 -12.51 -29.31
CA VAL A 86 -3.21 -11.15 -29.54
C VAL A 86 -4.14 -11.14 -30.74
N ARG A 87 -5.41 -10.81 -30.53
CA ARG A 87 -6.39 -10.69 -31.63
C ARG A 87 -5.98 -9.60 -32.61
N ALA A 88 -6.08 -9.89 -33.89
CA ALA A 88 -5.83 -8.91 -34.96
C ALA A 88 -6.67 -7.64 -34.75
N GLY A 89 -6.06 -6.47 -34.94
CA GLY A 89 -6.68 -5.16 -34.72
C GLY A 89 -6.74 -4.71 -33.27
N SER A 90 -6.11 -5.43 -32.33
CA SER A 90 -5.90 -4.95 -30.98
C SER A 90 -4.79 -3.89 -30.94
N HIS A 91 -4.96 -2.90 -30.11
CA HIS A 91 -4.00 -1.81 -29.85
C HIS A 91 -3.21 -2.04 -28.59
N LYS A 92 -1.99 -1.52 -28.54
CA LYS A 92 -1.19 -1.49 -27.30
C LYS A 92 -1.40 -0.16 -26.58
N ALA A 93 -1.42 -0.21 -25.26
CA ALA A 93 -1.43 0.96 -24.40
C ALA A 93 -0.28 0.93 -23.40
N VAL A 94 0.19 2.10 -23.01
CA VAL A 94 1.11 2.31 -21.90
C VAL A 94 0.28 2.62 -20.66
N SER A 95 0.60 1.96 -19.55
CA SER A 95 -0.02 2.23 -18.24
C SER A 95 0.38 3.60 -17.70
N ASP A 96 -0.50 4.21 -16.91
CA ASP A 96 -0.09 5.26 -15.97
C ASP A 96 1.05 4.72 -15.10
N ARG A 97 2.02 5.56 -14.84
CA ARG A 97 3.12 5.21 -13.94
C ARG A 97 3.40 6.37 -12.99
N VAL A 98 3.84 6.03 -11.79
CA VAL A 98 4.33 7.00 -10.82
C VAL A 98 5.85 6.90 -10.78
N VAL A 99 6.51 8.03 -10.98
CA VAL A 99 7.96 8.14 -10.81
C VAL A 99 8.20 8.85 -9.48
N SER A 100 8.90 8.17 -8.58
CA SER A 100 9.21 8.69 -7.25
C SER A 100 10.69 9.05 -7.12
N ARG A 101 10.96 10.11 -6.38
CA ARG A 101 12.29 10.50 -5.94
C ARG A 101 12.29 10.60 -4.42
N GLU A 102 13.05 9.75 -3.78
CA GLU A 102 13.20 9.78 -2.32
C GLU A 102 14.11 10.95 -1.92
N LEU A 103 13.60 11.80 -1.02
CA LEU A 103 14.35 12.89 -0.39
C LEU A 103 14.98 12.43 0.93
N VAL A 104 14.22 11.66 1.70
CA VAL A 104 14.67 10.96 2.90
C VAL A 104 14.30 9.50 2.75
N PRO A 105 15.16 8.66 2.16
CA PRO A 105 14.94 7.21 2.06
C PRO A 105 14.80 6.54 3.42
N VAL A 106 14.11 5.41 3.46
CA VAL A 106 14.17 4.50 4.62
C VAL A 106 15.63 4.17 4.92
N GLY A 107 16.02 4.23 6.18
CA GLY A 107 17.41 3.98 6.57
C GLY A 107 18.35 5.17 6.40
N SER A 108 17.86 6.37 6.16
CA SER A 108 18.65 7.60 6.09
C SER A 108 19.48 7.86 7.34
N ALA A 109 20.56 8.60 7.15
CA ALA A 109 21.34 9.14 8.26
C ALA A 109 20.51 10.13 9.08
N VAL A 110 20.63 10.04 10.39
CA VAL A 110 19.88 10.87 11.33
C VAL A 110 20.77 11.40 12.46
N ARG A 111 20.41 12.55 13.00
CA ARG A 111 20.91 13.04 14.29
C ARG A 111 19.77 13.05 15.27
N ILE A 112 20.02 12.48 16.46
CA ILE A 112 19.03 12.41 17.52
C ILE A 112 19.50 13.10 18.79
N HIS A 113 18.52 13.57 19.57
CA HIS A 113 18.73 14.10 20.89
C HIS A 113 17.58 13.69 21.82
N ILE A 114 17.93 13.28 23.02
CA ILE A 114 16.98 13.04 24.10
C ILE A 114 16.95 14.29 24.96
N PRO A 115 15.87 15.07 24.97
CA PRO A 115 15.84 16.32 25.74
C PRO A 115 15.71 16.03 27.24
N GLY A 116 16.58 16.62 28.02
CA GLY A 116 16.53 16.60 29.50
C GLY A 116 15.67 17.69 30.10
N ASP A 117 15.36 18.72 29.33
CA ASP A 117 14.54 19.86 29.71
C ASP A 117 13.89 20.53 28.47
N GLY A 118 13.17 21.65 28.72
CA GLY A 118 12.50 22.41 27.66
C GLY A 118 13.34 23.51 27.02
N SER A 119 14.63 23.63 27.31
CA SER A 119 15.46 24.77 26.89
C SER A 119 15.65 24.91 25.38
N LEU A 120 15.60 23.82 24.64
CA LEU A 120 15.67 23.83 23.17
C LEU A 120 14.44 24.45 22.51
N GLY A 121 13.25 24.35 23.15
CA GLY A 121 12.00 24.77 22.55
C GLY A 121 11.83 24.16 21.17
N THR A 122 11.53 24.96 20.15
CA THR A 122 11.42 24.55 18.75
C THR A 122 12.61 25.02 17.88
N LYS A 123 13.66 25.61 18.45
CA LYS A 123 14.80 26.08 17.64
C LYS A 123 15.50 24.99 16.84
N TRP A 124 15.44 23.77 17.31
CA TRP A 124 16.09 22.62 16.72
C TRP A 124 15.45 22.16 15.40
N VAL A 125 14.22 22.58 15.06
CA VAL A 125 13.57 22.23 13.80
C VAL A 125 14.10 23.02 12.60
N GLU A 126 14.84 24.12 12.86
CA GLU A 126 15.38 25.00 11.83
C GLU A 126 16.57 24.37 11.09
N PRO A 127 16.68 24.53 9.76
CA PRO A 127 17.81 24.01 8.99
C PRO A 127 19.18 24.55 9.41
N GLY A 128 19.20 25.78 9.95
CA GLY A 128 20.43 26.42 10.45
C GLY A 128 20.87 25.96 11.82
N PHE A 129 20.08 25.16 12.52
CA PHE A 129 20.43 24.69 13.86
C PHE A 129 21.70 23.84 13.85
N ASP A 130 22.59 24.05 14.83
CA ASP A 130 23.82 23.28 15.00
C ASP A 130 23.53 21.97 15.78
N ASP A 131 23.40 20.90 15.08
CA ASP A 131 23.17 19.56 15.62
C ASP A 131 24.45 18.69 15.69
N ARG A 132 25.65 19.29 15.56
CA ARG A 132 26.91 18.52 15.51
C ARG A 132 27.18 17.74 16.80
N ALA A 133 26.70 18.23 17.93
CA ALA A 133 26.79 17.53 19.21
C ALA A 133 25.77 16.42 19.42
N TRP A 134 24.77 16.28 18.53
CA TRP A 134 23.76 15.28 18.64
C TRP A 134 24.30 13.89 18.22
N ARG A 135 23.75 12.84 18.82
CA ARG A 135 24.09 11.45 18.47
C ARG A 135 23.78 11.18 17.01
N LYS A 136 24.76 10.63 16.29
CA LYS A 136 24.58 10.18 14.91
C LYS A 136 24.01 8.78 14.89
N GLY A 137 23.15 8.51 13.92
CA GLY A 137 22.59 7.20 13.65
C GLY A 137 22.17 7.04 12.21
N LYS A 138 21.60 5.89 11.92
CA LYS A 138 21.07 5.54 10.59
C LYS A 138 19.89 4.58 10.78
N GLY A 139 18.83 4.76 10.00
CA GLY A 139 17.66 3.89 10.04
C GLY A 139 16.56 4.39 10.97
N GLY A 140 15.70 3.47 11.39
CA GLY A 140 14.64 3.76 12.34
C GLY A 140 15.18 4.03 13.75
N ILE A 141 14.41 4.74 14.54
CA ILE A 141 14.73 5.12 15.92
C ILE A 141 13.70 4.46 16.82
N GLY A 142 14.13 3.90 17.94
CA GLY A 142 13.20 3.34 18.90
C GLY A 142 13.80 2.28 19.80
N TYR A 143 12.97 1.52 20.42
CA TYR A 143 13.27 0.28 21.12
C TYR A 143 12.02 -0.60 21.18
N ASP A 144 12.23 -1.90 21.36
CA ASP A 144 11.14 -2.85 21.51
C ASP A 144 11.56 -3.94 22.50
N ARG A 145 10.70 -4.23 23.48
CA ARG A 145 10.93 -5.28 24.50
C ARG A 145 10.31 -6.61 24.12
N ARG A 146 9.44 -6.62 23.10
CA ARG A 146 8.75 -7.82 22.58
C ARG A 146 9.39 -8.39 21.33
N GLU A 147 10.33 -7.65 20.73
CA GLU A 147 11.09 -8.03 19.53
C GLU A 147 10.27 -8.05 18.22
N ASP A 148 9.09 -7.41 18.20
CA ASP A 148 8.19 -7.43 17.04
C ASP A 148 8.75 -6.61 15.84
N TYR A 149 9.61 -5.60 16.09
CA TYR A 149 10.15 -4.71 15.06
C TYR A 149 11.60 -4.27 15.26
N LEU A 150 12.40 -5.07 15.94
CA LEU A 150 13.83 -4.79 16.15
C LEU A 150 14.59 -4.57 14.83
N GLU A 151 14.23 -5.29 13.77
CA GLU A 151 14.87 -5.16 12.46
C GLU A 151 14.69 -3.77 11.82
N LEU A 152 13.69 -3.01 12.25
CA LEU A 152 13.46 -1.64 11.79
C LEU A 152 14.29 -0.61 12.55
N ILE A 153 14.84 -0.97 13.71
CA ILE A 153 15.55 -0.08 14.62
C ILE A 153 17.04 -0.07 14.29
N GLY A 154 17.51 1.03 13.74
CA GLY A 154 18.93 1.27 13.51
C GLY A 154 19.57 2.14 14.60
N VAL A 155 18.75 2.84 15.40
CA VAL A 155 19.19 3.69 16.53
C VAL A 155 18.38 3.30 17.76
N ASP A 156 18.93 2.40 18.58
CA ASP A 156 18.32 2.00 19.84
C ASP A 156 18.45 3.13 20.88
N VAL A 157 17.32 3.53 21.46
CA VAL A 157 17.22 4.57 22.50
C VAL A 157 16.71 4.02 23.84
N LYS A 158 16.65 2.72 24.00
CA LYS A 158 16.11 2.05 25.19
C LYS A 158 16.78 2.51 26.48
N GLU A 159 18.12 2.45 26.51
CA GLU A 159 18.90 2.82 27.68
C GLU A 159 18.78 4.30 28.04
N ASP A 160 18.52 5.15 27.03
CA ASP A 160 18.40 6.60 27.21
C ASP A 160 17.01 7.02 27.67
N LEU A 161 15.97 6.29 27.26
CA LEU A 161 14.58 6.73 27.36
C LEU A 161 13.74 5.91 28.36
N LEU A 162 13.89 4.58 28.39
CA LEU A 162 13.04 3.71 29.22
C LEU A 162 13.18 4.03 30.71
N GLY A 163 12.06 4.43 31.32
CA GLY A 163 12.00 4.85 32.74
C GLY A 163 12.61 6.23 33.03
N LYS A 164 12.97 7.01 31.98
CA LYS A 164 13.68 8.28 32.13
C LYS A 164 13.02 9.45 31.39
N GLY A 165 12.34 9.16 30.29
CA GLY A 165 11.73 10.20 29.45
C GLY A 165 10.78 9.64 28.41
N THR A 166 10.17 10.54 27.64
CA THR A 166 9.15 10.19 26.64
C THR A 166 9.47 10.72 25.24
N SER A 167 10.48 11.59 25.09
CA SER A 167 10.69 12.31 23.84
C SER A 167 12.03 12.02 23.20
N VAL A 168 12.02 11.89 21.87
CA VAL A 168 13.20 11.86 21.01
C VAL A 168 13.06 12.93 19.94
N LEU A 169 14.08 13.76 19.77
CA LEU A 169 14.19 14.74 18.70
C LEU A 169 15.05 14.14 17.61
N ALA A 170 14.54 14.05 16.38
CA ALA A 170 15.21 13.47 15.24
C ALA A 170 15.34 14.47 14.09
N ARG A 171 16.50 14.55 13.45
CA ARG A 171 16.77 15.43 12.32
C ARG A 171 17.36 14.66 11.15
N TYR A 172 16.66 14.67 10.04
CA TYR A 172 17.07 14.08 8.77
C TYR A 172 17.42 15.22 7.80
N ALA A 173 18.71 15.46 7.60
CA ALA A 173 19.18 16.49 6.68
C ALA A 173 19.35 15.91 5.27
N PHE A 174 18.87 16.64 4.27
CA PHE A 174 19.04 16.28 2.85
C PHE A 174 19.34 17.54 2.02
N ASN A 175 19.91 17.35 0.83
CA ASN A 175 20.28 18.46 -0.05
C ASN A 175 19.56 18.32 -1.40
N LEU A 176 19.08 19.44 -1.90
CA LEU A 176 18.53 19.57 -3.25
C LEU A 176 19.45 20.50 -4.06
N ALA A 177 19.91 20.05 -5.23
CA ALA A 177 20.62 20.91 -6.17
C ALA A 177 19.70 22.00 -6.73
N GLU A 178 18.45 21.64 -6.94
CA GLU A 178 17.33 22.46 -7.31
C GLU A 178 16.05 21.85 -6.72
N VAL A 179 15.00 22.64 -6.54
CA VAL A 179 13.70 22.11 -6.10
C VAL A 179 13.04 21.48 -7.33
N PRO A 180 12.84 20.14 -7.34
CA PRO A 180 12.24 19.47 -8.50
C PRO A 180 10.76 19.84 -8.63
N GLU A 181 10.29 19.96 -9.86
CA GLU A 181 8.86 19.96 -10.13
C GLU A 181 8.28 18.57 -9.81
N ALA A 182 7.21 18.54 -9.05
CA ALA A 182 6.54 17.30 -8.65
C ALA A 182 5.04 17.54 -8.45
N ASP A 183 4.25 16.46 -8.63
CA ASP A 183 2.81 16.50 -8.41
C ASP A 183 2.47 16.31 -6.93
N ARG A 184 3.31 15.59 -6.19
CA ARG A 184 3.08 15.24 -4.78
C ARG A 184 4.36 15.24 -3.96
N LEU A 185 4.22 15.67 -2.71
CA LEU A 185 5.17 15.42 -1.63
C LEU A 185 4.48 14.55 -0.58
N THR A 186 5.05 13.40 -0.28
CA THR A 186 4.47 12.46 0.68
C THR A 186 5.48 12.11 1.76
N LEU A 187 5.06 12.27 3.03
CA LEU A 187 5.76 11.72 4.19
C LEU A 187 5.07 10.42 4.57
N ARG A 188 5.82 9.31 4.61
CA ARG A 188 5.33 8.04 5.16
C ARG A 188 6.06 7.74 6.44
N LEU A 189 5.33 7.25 7.43
CA LEU A 189 5.86 6.94 8.74
C LEU A 189 5.41 5.55 9.18
N LYS A 190 6.34 4.80 9.79
CA LYS A 190 5.98 3.77 10.77
C LYS A 190 6.29 4.38 12.11
N VAL A 191 5.31 4.50 12.99
CA VAL A 191 5.44 5.28 14.21
C VAL A 191 4.66 4.66 15.37
N GLU A 192 5.29 4.67 16.53
CA GLU A 192 4.80 4.28 17.85
C GLU A 192 5.34 5.26 18.89
N ASP A 193 4.58 6.07 19.63
CA ASP A 193 3.12 6.24 19.65
C ASP A 193 2.68 7.48 18.86
N GLY A 194 3.26 8.65 19.13
CA GLY A 194 2.87 9.93 18.59
C GLY A 194 4.05 10.73 18.03
N PHE A 195 3.76 11.67 17.14
CA PHE A 195 4.79 12.52 16.55
C PHE A 195 4.30 13.91 16.18
N ALA A 196 5.26 14.83 16.02
CA ALA A 196 5.11 16.07 15.26
C ALA A 196 6.27 16.18 14.27
N ALA A 197 5.96 16.41 12.99
CA ALA A 197 6.94 16.54 11.91
C ALA A 197 7.02 17.97 11.40
N TYR A 198 8.23 18.40 11.12
CA TYR A 198 8.55 19.76 10.66
C TYR A 198 9.40 19.67 9.39
N LEU A 199 9.07 20.45 8.39
CA LEU A 199 9.88 20.62 7.19
C LEU A 199 10.46 22.03 7.20
N ASN A 200 11.78 22.14 7.28
CA ASN A 200 12.50 23.41 7.28
C ASN A 200 11.99 24.45 8.33
N GLY A 201 11.64 23.98 9.52
CA GLY A 201 11.19 24.83 10.61
C GLY A 201 9.67 24.96 10.76
N VAL A 202 8.90 24.59 9.73
CA VAL A 202 7.44 24.68 9.74
C VAL A 202 6.84 23.32 10.08
N GLU A 203 5.89 23.28 11.01
CA GLU A 203 5.14 22.06 11.31
C GLU A 203 4.24 21.69 10.13
N VAL A 204 4.40 20.45 9.64
CA VAL A 204 3.67 19.94 8.46
C VAL A 204 2.77 18.76 8.80
N ALA A 205 3.00 18.09 9.93
CA ALA A 205 2.16 16.98 10.36
C ALA A 205 2.25 16.78 11.87
N ARG A 206 1.16 16.29 12.43
CA ARG A 206 1.08 15.89 13.84
C ARG A 206 0.03 14.81 14.00
N GLU A 207 0.35 13.77 14.77
CA GLU A 207 -0.63 12.73 15.08
C GLU A 207 -0.43 12.19 16.50
N ASN A 208 -1.51 11.78 17.11
CA ASN A 208 -1.59 11.12 18.39
C ASN A 208 -1.04 11.94 19.58
N LEU A 209 -1.12 13.28 19.50
CA LEU A 209 -0.69 14.19 20.53
C LEU A 209 -1.85 15.07 21.04
N ARG A 210 -1.85 15.37 22.34
CA ARG A 210 -2.72 16.39 22.94
C ARG A 210 -2.03 17.74 22.96
N GLY A 211 -2.29 18.56 21.95
CA GLY A 211 -1.73 19.92 21.88
C GLY A 211 -0.31 19.96 21.31
N ALA A 212 0.42 21.04 21.56
CA ALA A 212 1.79 21.22 21.10
C ALA A 212 2.74 20.25 21.80
N PRO A 213 3.76 19.69 21.11
CA PRO A 213 4.74 18.83 21.74
C PRO A 213 5.57 19.59 22.78
N VAL A 214 5.85 18.93 23.89
CA VAL A 214 6.74 19.39 24.95
C VAL A 214 7.74 18.29 25.30
N TRP A 215 8.91 18.65 25.81
CA TRP A 215 10.03 17.73 26.03
C TRP A 215 9.70 16.51 26.91
N ASN A 216 8.77 16.65 27.85
CA ASN A 216 8.26 15.60 28.72
C ASN A 216 6.77 15.27 28.46
N GLY A 217 6.30 15.59 27.25
CA GLY A 217 4.93 15.28 26.81
C GLY A 217 4.69 13.79 26.68
N ARG A 218 3.42 13.43 26.59
CA ARG A 218 2.98 12.05 26.38
C ARG A 218 2.07 11.98 25.17
N ALA A 219 2.25 10.95 24.35
CA ALA A 219 1.32 10.60 23.29
C ALA A 219 0.03 10.02 23.88
N LEU A 220 -0.96 9.87 23.03
CA LEU A 220 -2.11 9.03 23.32
C LEU A 220 -1.72 7.57 23.05
N SER A 221 -2.38 6.62 23.72
CA SER A 221 -2.16 5.20 23.45
C SER A 221 -2.58 4.85 22.02
N ARG A 222 -1.80 3.99 21.37
CA ARG A 222 -2.06 3.46 20.03
C ARG A 222 -1.98 1.92 20.07
N PRO A 223 -2.79 1.19 19.28
CA PRO A 223 -2.63 -0.26 19.17
C PRO A 223 -1.28 -0.64 18.53
N ASP A 224 -0.45 -1.45 19.18
CA ASP A 224 0.89 -1.89 18.73
C ASP A 224 0.90 -2.40 17.27
N GLY A 225 -0.17 -3.08 16.83
CA GLY A 225 -0.28 -3.59 15.46
C GLY A 225 -0.38 -2.52 14.36
N GLU A 226 -0.59 -1.25 14.72
CA GLU A 226 -0.61 -0.14 13.77
C GLU A 226 0.78 0.42 13.49
N ALA A 227 1.73 0.27 14.41
CA ALA A 227 3.09 0.79 14.28
C ALA A 227 3.82 0.26 13.03
N LEU A 228 3.54 -0.98 12.62
CA LEU A 228 4.15 -1.60 11.45
C LEU A 228 3.53 -1.17 10.11
N ARG A 229 2.39 -0.51 10.13
CA ARG A 229 1.74 -0.01 8.92
C ARG A 229 2.28 1.36 8.55
N TRP A 230 2.47 1.57 7.24
CA TRP A 230 2.80 2.89 6.75
C TRP A 230 1.63 3.85 6.92
N LEU A 231 1.86 4.94 7.66
CA LEU A 231 0.99 6.09 7.76
C LEU A 231 1.40 7.10 6.68
N PRO A 232 0.64 7.26 5.58
CA PRO A 232 0.92 8.27 4.57
C PRO A 232 0.34 9.63 5.01
N VAL A 233 1.15 10.67 4.90
CA VAL A 233 0.76 12.05 5.10
C VAL A 233 1.01 12.81 3.81
N ASP A 234 -0.01 13.44 3.26
CA ASP A 234 0.10 14.29 2.07
C ASP A 234 0.63 15.68 2.47
N LEU A 235 1.82 16.00 1.99
CA LEU A 235 2.49 17.28 2.21
C LEU A 235 2.57 18.12 0.91
N THR A 236 1.71 17.85 -0.05
CA THR A 236 1.76 18.51 -1.37
C THR A 236 1.68 20.03 -1.26
N GLU A 237 0.83 20.55 -0.37
CA GLU A 237 0.73 21.99 -0.11
C GLU A 237 2.01 22.58 0.55
N ASP A 238 2.84 21.73 1.16
CA ASP A 238 4.07 22.10 1.85
C ASP A 238 5.30 21.98 0.94
N MET A 239 5.18 21.58 -0.31
CA MET A 239 6.29 21.58 -1.28
C MET A 239 6.97 22.94 -1.40
N LYS A 240 6.23 24.02 -1.20
CA LYS A 240 6.74 25.40 -1.15
C LYS A 240 7.80 25.66 -0.06
N LEU A 241 7.89 24.77 0.94
CA LEU A 241 8.89 24.83 2.00
C LEU A 241 10.24 24.24 1.57
N LEU A 242 10.26 23.41 0.51
CA LEU A 242 11.49 22.88 -0.07
C LEU A 242 12.30 24.01 -0.69
N ARG A 243 13.63 23.90 -0.59
CA ARG A 243 14.56 24.91 -1.11
C ARG A 243 15.81 24.26 -1.69
N GLU A 244 16.49 24.99 -2.54
CA GLU A 244 17.83 24.64 -2.97
C GLU A 244 18.79 24.59 -1.79
N GLY A 245 19.76 23.70 -1.83
CA GLY A 245 20.72 23.45 -0.77
C GLY A 245 20.15 22.60 0.37
N LYS A 246 20.51 22.96 1.60
CA LYS A 246 20.20 22.16 2.78
C LYS A 246 18.73 22.27 3.19
N ASN A 247 18.09 21.12 3.30
CA ASN A 247 16.75 20.92 3.86
C ASN A 247 16.82 20.01 5.09
N VAL A 248 15.82 20.09 5.95
CA VAL A 248 15.72 19.26 7.14
C VAL A 248 14.27 18.81 7.34
N LEU A 249 14.07 17.50 7.41
CA LEU A 249 12.89 16.90 8.02
C LEU A 249 13.23 16.66 9.50
N ALA A 250 12.56 17.39 10.39
CA ALA A 250 12.73 17.24 11.83
C ALA A 250 11.48 16.57 12.41
N ILE A 251 11.65 15.57 13.26
CA ILE A 251 10.53 14.83 13.85
C ILE A 251 10.71 14.77 15.36
N TRP A 252 9.66 15.17 16.07
CA TRP A 252 9.52 14.99 17.51
C TRP A 252 8.73 13.72 17.73
N LEU A 253 9.40 12.64 18.13
CA LEU A 253 8.80 11.37 18.49
C LEU A 253 8.47 11.40 19.98
N ILE A 254 7.28 10.99 20.36
CA ILE A 254 6.77 11.05 21.73
C ILE A 254 6.10 9.75 22.09
N ASN A 255 6.57 9.14 23.18
CA ASN A 255 6.03 7.91 23.74
C ASN A 255 4.77 8.18 24.56
N GLU A 256 3.91 7.18 24.75
CA GLU A 256 2.74 7.24 25.64
C GLU A 256 3.15 7.57 27.08
N TRP A 257 4.19 6.92 27.57
CA TRP A 257 4.76 7.18 28.90
C TRP A 257 6.17 6.60 29.03
N GLU A 258 6.89 6.97 30.06
CA GLU A 258 8.30 6.62 30.26
C GLU A 258 8.58 5.12 30.47
N GLY A 259 7.58 4.34 30.85
CA GLY A 259 7.70 2.87 31.07
C GLY A 259 7.08 2.04 29.94
N SER A 260 6.73 2.65 28.80
CA SER A 260 6.20 1.91 27.63
C SER A 260 7.12 0.78 27.20
N SER A 261 6.55 -0.28 26.63
CA SER A 261 7.32 -1.46 26.18
C SER A 261 8.17 -1.15 24.95
N ASP A 262 7.83 -0.14 24.20
CA ASP A 262 8.32 0.10 22.85
C ASP A 262 8.23 1.57 22.43
N LEU A 263 8.87 1.88 21.33
CA LEU A 263 8.86 3.15 20.62
C LEU A 263 9.41 2.93 19.24
N LEU A 264 8.81 3.49 18.20
CA LEU A 264 9.29 3.35 16.83
C LEU A 264 9.10 4.63 16.03
N LEU A 265 10.10 4.96 15.20
CA LEU A 265 10.01 5.95 14.14
C LEU A 265 10.81 5.49 12.92
N VAL A 266 10.15 5.24 11.81
CA VAL A 266 10.78 5.01 10.51
C VAL A 266 10.15 5.97 9.51
N PRO A 267 10.81 7.08 9.15
CA PRO A 267 10.30 8.01 8.16
C PRO A 267 10.79 7.69 6.76
N GLU A 268 9.99 8.11 5.78
CA GLU A 268 10.35 8.24 4.37
C GLU A 268 9.69 9.50 3.81
N LEU A 269 10.46 10.36 3.18
CA LEU A 269 9.95 11.55 2.48
C LEU A 269 10.26 11.41 1.00
N SER A 270 9.24 11.53 0.15
CA SER A 270 9.38 11.37 -1.30
C SER A 270 8.56 12.38 -2.09
N LEU A 271 9.11 12.79 -3.22
CA LEU A 271 8.39 13.48 -4.30
C LEU A 271 7.93 12.45 -5.33
N SER A 272 6.79 12.68 -5.96
CA SER A 272 6.32 11.83 -7.05
C SER A 272 5.61 12.62 -8.14
N ASN A 273 5.73 12.11 -9.38
CA ASN A 273 5.03 12.59 -10.56
C ASN A 273 4.19 11.46 -11.14
N GLU A 274 2.94 11.74 -11.47
CA GLU A 274 2.09 10.84 -12.25
C GLU A 274 2.33 11.10 -13.74
N ILE A 275 2.94 10.13 -14.43
CA ILE A 275 3.11 10.18 -15.89
C ILE A 275 1.92 9.44 -16.51
N PRO A 276 1.00 10.16 -17.17
CA PRO A 276 -0.15 9.55 -17.82
C PRO A 276 0.28 8.53 -18.87
N GLY A 277 -0.44 7.42 -18.92
CA GLY A 277 -0.30 6.44 -19.99
C GLY A 277 -0.97 6.86 -21.30
N THR A 278 -1.23 5.89 -22.15
CA THR A 278 -1.92 6.13 -23.42
C THR A 278 -3.35 6.61 -23.17
N LEU A 279 -3.69 7.80 -23.69
CA LEU A 279 -5.05 8.35 -23.62
C LEU A 279 -5.96 7.62 -24.61
N ILE A 280 -7.03 7.02 -24.11
CA ILE A 280 -8.03 6.31 -24.88
C ILE A 280 -9.31 7.14 -24.93
N GLY A 281 -9.80 7.42 -26.13
CA GLY A 281 -11.08 8.12 -26.28
C GLY A 281 -12.25 7.25 -25.81
N THR A 282 -13.20 7.86 -25.10
CA THR A 282 -14.40 7.19 -24.53
C THR A 282 -15.69 7.80 -25.06
N GLY A 283 -15.72 8.19 -26.33
CA GLY A 283 -16.91 8.76 -26.96
C GLY A 283 -18.08 7.77 -27.15
N ALA A 284 -19.21 8.27 -27.60
CA ALA A 284 -20.40 7.44 -27.87
C ALA A 284 -20.04 6.30 -28.86
N GLY A 285 -20.47 5.08 -28.54
CA GLY A 285 -20.22 3.88 -29.34
C GLY A 285 -18.89 3.16 -29.08
N VAL A 286 -18.03 3.71 -28.23
CA VAL A 286 -16.81 3.05 -27.78
C VAL A 286 -17.17 1.98 -26.74
N ARG A 287 -16.86 0.73 -27.02
CA ARG A 287 -16.96 -0.41 -26.09
C ARG A 287 -15.56 -0.89 -25.80
N LEU A 288 -14.95 -0.30 -24.78
CA LEU A 288 -13.57 -0.58 -24.39
C LEU A 288 -13.46 -1.97 -23.76
N MET A 289 -12.52 -2.76 -24.25
CA MET A 289 -12.12 -4.05 -23.70
C MET A 289 -10.62 -4.07 -23.56
N ALA A 290 -10.09 -4.56 -22.45
CA ALA A 290 -8.64 -4.59 -22.24
C ALA A 290 -8.16 -5.78 -21.43
N ARG A 291 -6.94 -6.20 -21.68
CA ARG A 291 -6.20 -7.21 -20.91
C ARG A 291 -4.76 -6.79 -20.71
N LEU A 292 -4.18 -7.23 -19.61
CA LEU A 292 -2.74 -7.16 -19.37
C LEU A 292 -2.11 -8.50 -19.78
N PHE A 293 -0.99 -8.46 -20.48
CA PHE A 293 -0.16 -9.61 -20.83
C PHE A 293 1.20 -9.49 -20.17
N ARG A 294 1.59 -10.48 -19.37
CA ARG A 294 2.86 -10.54 -18.66
C ARG A 294 3.30 -11.99 -18.46
N ASP A 295 4.57 -12.28 -18.68
CA ASP A 295 5.18 -13.60 -18.45
C ASP A 295 4.37 -14.74 -19.11
N ASP A 296 4.01 -14.54 -20.39
CA ASP A 296 3.19 -15.45 -21.20
C ASP A 296 1.77 -15.74 -20.65
N GLN A 297 1.30 -14.88 -19.75
CA GLN A 297 -0.04 -14.99 -19.17
C GLN A 297 -0.91 -13.77 -19.48
N TRP A 298 -2.18 -14.04 -19.73
CA TRP A 298 -3.20 -13.02 -19.90
C TRP A 298 -3.96 -12.77 -18.59
N SER A 299 -4.24 -11.51 -18.28
CA SER A 299 -5.16 -11.15 -17.20
C SER A 299 -6.59 -11.51 -17.53
N PRO A 300 -7.50 -11.52 -16.54
CA PRO A 300 -8.94 -11.41 -16.79
C PRO A 300 -9.25 -10.20 -17.68
N LEU A 301 -10.38 -10.26 -18.40
CA LEU A 301 -10.84 -9.18 -19.27
C LEU A 301 -11.34 -8.00 -18.42
N LEU A 302 -10.86 -6.80 -18.74
CA LEU A 302 -11.48 -5.57 -18.27
C LEU A 302 -12.60 -5.18 -19.21
N GLU A 303 -13.82 -5.12 -18.68
CA GLU A 303 -14.99 -4.46 -19.28
C GLU A 303 -15.36 -3.26 -18.42
N PRO A 304 -15.05 -2.04 -18.81
CA PRO A 304 -15.56 -0.87 -18.10
C PRO A 304 -17.09 -0.86 -18.18
N ALA A 305 -17.76 -0.65 -17.07
CA ALA A 305 -19.21 -0.68 -16.98
C ALA A 305 -19.85 0.21 -18.07
N ASP A 306 -20.75 -0.38 -18.86
CA ASP A 306 -21.53 0.36 -19.84
C ASP A 306 -22.43 1.37 -19.13
N ARG A 307 -22.07 2.66 -19.17
CA ARG A 307 -22.86 3.72 -18.56
C ARG A 307 -24.12 4.12 -19.33
N SER A 308 -24.32 3.54 -20.51
CA SER A 308 -25.47 3.89 -21.37
C SER A 308 -26.79 3.26 -20.95
N SER A 309 -26.76 2.26 -20.07
CA SER A 309 -27.97 1.64 -19.56
C SER A 309 -27.90 1.50 -18.05
N GLY A 310 -28.69 2.27 -17.32
CA GLY A 310 -28.84 2.15 -15.87
C GLY A 310 -29.49 0.83 -15.39
N GLN A 311 -29.40 -0.22 -16.21
CA GLN A 311 -29.80 -1.58 -15.90
C GLN A 311 -28.73 -2.54 -16.35
N ALA A 312 -28.14 -3.27 -15.40
CA ALA A 312 -27.30 -4.41 -15.69
C ALA A 312 -28.10 -5.40 -16.55
N LYS A 313 -27.67 -5.65 -17.79
CA LYS A 313 -28.26 -6.72 -18.59
C LYS A 313 -27.99 -8.05 -17.89
N PRO A 314 -29.00 -8.93 -17.74
CA PRO A 314 -28.76 -10.29 -17.29
C PRO A 314 -27.70 -10.94 -18.16
N ALA A 315 -26.69 -11.55 -17.54
CA ALA A 315 -25.67 -12.27 -18.29
C ALA A 315 -26.30 -13.34 -19.19
N ALA A 316 -25.94 -13.35 -20.47
CA ALA A 316 -26.35 -14.45 -21.37
C ALA A 316 -25.61 -15.72 -20.99
N ARG A 317 -26.20 -16.87 -21.37
CA ARG A 317 -25.64 -18.20 -21.10
C ARG A 317 -24.21 -18.30 -21.65
N GLY A 318 -23.25 -18.62 -20.79
CA GLY A 318 -21.81 -18.69 -21.13
C GLY A 318 -21.03 -17.40 -20.90
N GLN A 319 -21.66 -16.33 -20.40
CA GLN A 319 -21.00 -15.06 -20.11
C GLN A 319 -20.65 -14.84 -18.62
N VAL A 320 -21.01 -15.79 -17.75
CA VAL A 320 -20.63 -15.71 -16.33
C VAL A 320 -19.34 -16.49 -16.14
N MET A 321 -18.25 -15.79 -15.86
CA MET A 321 -17.06 -16.38 -15.27
C MET A 321 -17.05 -16.03 -13.77
N ILE A 322 -16.93 -17.07 -12.94
CA ILE A 322 -16.67 -16.87 -11.52
C ILE A 322 -15.18 -16.52 -11.43
N SER A 323 -14.88 -15.23 -11.29
CA SER A 323 -13.50 -14.75 -11.20
C SER A 323 -12.97 -14.79 -9.77
N GLU A 324 -13.85 -14.92 -8.77
CA GLU A 324 -13.47 -14.95 -7.36
C GLU A 324 -14.59 -15.62 -6.56
N ILE A 325 -14.24 -16.64 -5.78
CA ILE A 325 -15.12 -17.20 -4.76
C ILE A 325 -14.62 -16.66 -3.43
N MET A 326 -15.24 -15.59 -2.94
CA MET A 326 -15.05 -15.15 -1.56
C MET A 326 -15.85 -16.07 -0.65
N TYR A 327 -15.18 -17.07 -0.08
CA TYR A 327 -15.75 -17.90 0.97
C TYR A 327 -15.65 -17.16 2.30
N HIS A 328 -16.76 -16.63 2.74
CA HIS A 328 -16.89 -16.15 4.13
C HIS A 328 -17.74 -17.19 4.87
N PRO A 329 -17.14 -18.15 5.60
CA PRO A 329 -17.92 -19.05 6.41
C PRO A 329 -18.56 -18.21 7.53
N ALA A 330 -19.85 -17.97 7.43
CA ALA A 330 -20.60 -17.66 8.62
C ALA A 330 -20.34 -18.80 9.61
N GLY A 331 -19.84 -18.49 10.81
CA GLY A 331 -19.67 -19.52 11.82
C GLY A 331 -20.96 -20.33 11.93
N PRO A 332 -20.90 -21.63 12.24
CA PRO A 332 -22.06 -22.49 12.27
C PRO A 332 -23.13 -21.84 13.14
N ASP A 333 -24.33 -21.66 12.61
CA ASP A 333 -25.46 -21.19 13.38
C ASP A 333 -25.76 -22.18 14.53
N GLY A 334 -26.60 -21.79 15.50
CA GLY A 334 -26.91 -22.64 16.64
C GLY A 334 -27.44 -24.03 16.23
N ALA A 335 -28.20 -24.10 15.11
CA ALA A 335 -28.76 -25.35 14.61
C ALA A 335 -27.69 -26.29 14.02
N ALA A 336 -26.70 -25.74 13.32
CA ALA A 336 -25.58 -26.52 12.78
C ALA A 336 -24.67 -27.06 13.88
N ARG A 337 -24.48 -26.30 14.99
CA ARG A 337 -23.75 -26.78 16.16
C ARG A 337 -24.47 -27.92 16.90
N GLU A 338 -25.80 -27.87 16.99
CA GLU A 338 -26.60 -28.96 17.58
C GLU A 338 -26.63 -30.21 16.71
N ALA A 339 -26.50 -30.09 15.40
CA ALA A 339 -26.45 -31.21 14.48
C ALA A 339 -25.05 -31.86 14.34
N GLY A 340 -24.01 -31.31 14.99
CA GLY A 340 -22.64 -31.83 14.94
C GLY A 340 -21.96 -31.67 13.59
N LEU A 341 -22.37 -30.65 12.82
CA LEU A 341 -21.80 -30.27 11.53
C LEU A 341 -20.88 -29.05 11.67
#